data_70296cf71cfbf665b00d570fec2c7418
#
_entry.id   70296cf71cfbf665b00d570fec2c7418
#
_cell.length_a   1.000
_cell.length_b   1.000
_cell.length_c   1.000
_cell.angle_alpha   90.00
_cell.angle_beta   90.00
_cell.angle_gamma   90.00
#
_symmetry.space_group_name_H-M   'P 1'
#
loop_
_entity.id
_entity.type
_entity.pdbx_description
1 polymer ?
#
loop_
_entity_poly.entity_id
_entity_poly.type
_entity_poly.pdbx_seq_one_letter_code
_entity_poly.pdbx_strand_id
1 'polypeptide(L)'
;EIDGTVEILSEKKRGKRSIIVRSESGIEREHLVTQNKHPRVHSGDVVKAGDSLVDGPLVPHDILRVSGEEAVQQYLTREIQNVYRSQRVDINDKHIEIIVSQMLRKVRVESPGDTDLLPGSVVDKHDFRMANDKLNKCVRITEKGDSEFEVGSIVPKDVLEQGNAQIEALGGELAKGTKPKKATSATQLLGITKASVQSQSFISAASFQETTKVLT
;
A
#
# COMPACT_ATOMS: atom_id res chain seq x y z
N GLU A 1 4.69 -4.11 -15.60
CA GLU A 1 5.13 -2.85 -15.01
C GLU A 1 4.79 -1.64 -15.90
N ILE A 2 4.71 -1.83 -17.22
CA ILE A 2 4.35 -0.80 -18.21
C ILE A 2 3.34 -1.36 -19.19
N ASP A 3 2.50 -0.48 -19.72
CA ASP A 3 1.64 -0.79 -20.87
C ASP A 3 2.46 -0.72 -22.15
N GLY A 4 2.23 -1.62 -23.10
CA GLY A 4 2.96 -1.56 -24.36
C GLY A 4 2.82 -2.78 -25.24
N THR A 5 3.57 -2.79 -26.33
CA THR A 5 3.63 -3.88 -27.29
C THR A 5 4.76 -4.85 -26.93
N VAL A 6 4.46 -6.13 -27.02
CA VAL A 6 5.40 -7.22 -26.70
C VAL A 6 6.26 -7.54 -27.91
N GLU A 7 7.56 -7.69 -27.71
CA GLU A 7 8.52 -8.21 -28.66
C GLU A 7 9.30 -9.37 -28.04
N ILE A 8 9.25 -10.55 -28.66
CA ILE A 8 9.95 -11.72 -28.15
C ILE A 8 11.25 -11.90 -28.95
N LEU A 9 12.39 -11.72 -28.27
CA LEU A 9 13.69 -11.99 -28.87
C LEU A 9 14.05 -13.46 -28.73
N SER A 10 14.31 -14.07 -29.88
CA SER A 10 14.74 -15.49 -29.95
C SER A 10 16.19 -15.71 -29.54
N GLU A 11 16.97 -14.65 -29.31
CA GLU A 11 18.36 -14.76 -28.91
C GLU A 11 18.52 -15.35 -27.51
N LYS A 12 19.17 -16.52 -27.47
CA LYS A 12 19.40 -17.30 -26.24
C LYS A 12 20.54 -16.71 -25.43
N LYS A 13 20.30 -15.70 -24.61
CA LYS A 13 21.27 -15.32 -23.57
C LYS A 13 21.22 -16.35 -22.44
N ARG A 14 22.23 -17.24 -22.39
CA ARG A 14 22.41 -18.25 -21.32
C ARG A 14 21.17 -19.14 -21.05
N GLY A 15 20.47 -19.60 -22.10
CA GLY A 15 19.31 -20.48 -21.94
C GLY A 15 18.03 -19.78 -21.47
N LYS A 16 17.96 -18.46 -21.57
CA LYS A 16 16.78 -17.65 -21.27
C LYS A 16 16.28 -16.95 -22.55
N ARG A 17 14.97 -16.75 -22.64
CA ARG A 17 14.33 -15.93 -23.69
C ARG A 17 14.12 -14.53 -23.12
N SER A 18 14.34 -13.49 -23.92
CA SER A 18 14.00 -12.11 -23.57
C SER A 18 12.66 -11.74 -24.14
N ILE A 19 11.77 -11.25 -23.29
CA ILE A 19 10.51 -10.62 -23.69
C ILE A 19 10.68 -9.12 -23.39
N ILE A 20 10.59 -8.31 -24.42
CA ILE A 20 10.66 -6.84 -24.28
C ILE A 20 9.24 -6.31 -24.41
N VAL A 21 8.85 -5.45 -23.45
CA VAL A 21 7.63 -4.66 -23.55
C VAL A 21 8.03 -3.23 -23.85
N ARG A 22 7.54 -2.69 -24.96
CA ARG A 22 7.82 -1.33 -25.42
C ARG A 22 6.57 -0.47 -25.28
N SER A 23 6.65 0.57 -24.45
CA SER A 23 5.58 1.54 -24.30
C SER A 23 5.53 2.52 -25.47
N GLU A 24 4.38 3.13 -25.74
CA GLU A 24 4.22 4.22 -26.70
C GLU A 24 5.12 5.43 -26.38
N SER A 25 5.47 5.62 -25.12
CA SER A 25 6.41 6.66 -24.64
C SER A 25 7.89 6.36 -24.92
N GLY A 26 8.21 5.22 -25.57
CA GLY A 26 9.58 4.79 -25.86
C GLY A 26 10.32 4.12 -24.69
N ILE A 27 9.65 3.88 -23.56
CA ILE A 27 10.23 3.14 -22.44
C ILE A 27 10.20 1.65 -22.77
N GLU A 28 11.35 0.97 -22.62
CA GLU A 28 11.48 -0.47 -22.82
C GLU A 28 11.77 -1.18 -21.51
N ARG A 29 11.12 -2.33 -21.31
CA ARG A 29 11.39 -3.23 -20.18
C ARG A 29 11.66 -4.63 -20.69
N GLU A 30 12.85 -5.15 -20.34
CA GLU A 30 13.27 -6.50 -20.69
C GLU A 30 12.97 -7.47 -19.53
N HIS A 31 12.25 -8.54 -19.84
CA HIS A 31 11.92 -9.62 -18.91
C HIS A 31 12.62 -10.91 -19.36
N LEU A 32 13.54 -11.41 -18.54
CA LEU A 32 14.27 -12.66 -18.81
C LEU A 32 13.46 -13.87 -18.33
N VAL A 33 13.01 -14.67 -19.26
CA VAL A 33 12.19 -15.87 -19.02
C VAL A 33 13.00 -17.14 -19.22
N THR A 34 12.90 -18.10 -18.29
CA THR A 34 13.56 -19.40 -18.43
C THR A 34 12.87 -20.24 -19.52
N GLN A 35 13.64 -21.10 -20.22
CA GLN A 35 13.12 -21.92 -21.34
C GLN A 35 11.97 -22.85 -20.95
N ASN A 36 11.89 -23.26 -19.69
CA ASN A 36 10.87 -24.18 -19.19
C ASN A 36 9.49 -23.54 -19.00
N LYS A 37 9.38 -22.21 -19.19
CA LYS A 37 8.11 -21.49 -19.06
C LYS A 37 7.56 -21.15 -20.44
N HIS A 38 6.26 -21.38 -20.63
CA HIS A 38 5.57 -21.02 -21.85
C HIS A 38 5.12 -19.56 -21.84
N PRO A 39 5.48 -18.76 -22.83
CA PRO A 39 4.94 -17.40 -22.96
C PRO A 39 3.43 -17.51 -23.29
N ARG A 40 2.64 -16.64 -22.64
CA ARG A 40 1.20 -16.48 -22.92
C ARG A 40 0.92 -15.44 -24.00
N VAL A 41 1.95 -14.68 -24.37
CA VAL A 41 1.89 -13.58 -25.30
C VAL A 41 2.72 -13.88 -26.56
N HIS A 42 2.38 -13.25 -27.67
CA HIS A 42 3.11 -13.33 -28.91
C HIS A 42 3.73 -11.96 -29.25
N SER A 43 4.72 -11.97 -30.15
CA SER A 43 5.27 -10.72 -30.64
C SER A 43 4.20 -9.92 -31.39
N GLY A 44 4.02 -8.67 -30.99
CA GLY A 44 2.99 -7.77 -31.53
C GLY A 44 1.74 -7.64 -30.64
N ASP A 45 1.59 -8.46 -29.59
CA ASP A 45 0.48 -8.34 -28.66
C ASP A 45 0.60 -7.06 -27.83
N VAL A 46 -0.53 -6.41 -27.55
CA VAL A 46 -0.60 -5.27 -26.64
C VAL A 46 -0.97 -5.77 -25.26
N VAL A 47 -0.13 -5.44 -24.29
CA VAL A 47 -0.31 -5.83 -22.87
C VAL A 47 -0.45 -4.61 -21.99
N LYS A 48 -1.19 -4.77 -20.88
CA LYS A 48 -1.32 -3.77 -19.83
C LYS A 48 -0.39 -4.10 -18.67
N ALA A 49 -0.06 -3.07 -17.88
CA ALA A 49 0.68 -3.27 -16.63
C ALA A 49 -0.10 -4.24 -15.72
N GLY A 50 0.57 -5.32 -15.29
CA GLY A 50 -0.05 -6.39 -14.51
C GLY A 50 -0.42 -7.65 -15.28
N ASP A 51 -0.45 -7.61 -16.62
CA ASP A 51 -0.72 -8.79 -17.42
C ASP A 51 0.41 -9.82 -17.30
N SER A 52 0.03 -11.09 -17.25
CA SER A 52 0.97 -12.20 -17.14
C SER A 52 1.58 -12.52 -18.50
N LEU A 53 2.89 -12.28 -18.66
CA LEU A 53 3.62 -12.58 -19.89
C LEU A 53 3.93 -14.08 -20.06
N VAL A 54 3.92 -14.82 -18.96
CA VAL A 54 4.36 -16.23 -18.90
C VAL A 54 3.43 -17.03 -18.03
N ASP A 55 3.25 -18.30 -18.33
CA ASP A 55 2.51 -19.23 -17.48
C ASP A 55 3.28 -19.50 -16.17
N GLY A 56 2.54 -19.46 -15.08
CA GLY A 56 3.04 -19.77 -13.74
C GLY A 56 2.36 -18.94 -12.65
N PRO A 57 2.63 -19.28 -11.39
CA PRO A 57 2.10 -18.51 -10.27
C PRO A 57 2.71 -17.10 -10.26
N LEU A 58 1.86 -16.11 -10.04
CA LEU A 58 2.27 -14.73 -9.89
C LEU A 58 2.75 -14.46 -8.46
N VAL A 59 3.66 -13.52 -8.30
CA VAL A 59 4.09 -13.06 -6.97
C VAL A 59 3.05 -12.09 -6.42
N PRO A 60 2.36 -12.41 -5.30
CA PRO A 60 1.29 -11.54 -4.78
C PRO A 60 1.75 -10.12 -4.46
N HIS A 61 3.01 -9.93 -4.05
CA HIS A 61 3.57 -8.59 -3.80
C HIS A 61 3.68 -7.75 -5.08
N ASP A 62 3.97 -8.37 -6.23
CA ASP A 62 4.03 -7.66 -7.51
C ASP A 62 2.63 -7.28 -7.98
N ILE A 63 1.64 -8.16 -7.79
CA ILE A 63 0.23 -7.85 -8.07
C ILE A 63 -0.21 -6.66 -7.20
N LEU A 64 0.15 -6.65 -5.90
CA LEU A 64 -0.19 -5.54 -5.00
C LEU A 64 0.40 -4.22 -5.50
N ARG A 65 1.66 -4.25 -5.93
CA ARG A 65 2.38 -3.05 -6.40
C ARG A 65 1.81 -2.49 -7.70
N VAL A 66 1.40 -3.35 -8.62
CA VAL A 66 0.99 -2.95 -9.98
C VAL A 66 -0.52 -2.81 -10.10
N SER A 67 -1.28 -3.78 -9.60
CA SER A 67 -2.72 -3.88 -9.81
C SER A 67 -3.55 -3.53 -8.55
N GLY A 68 -2.89 -3.32 -7.40
CA GLY A 68 -3.53 -2.89 -6.17
C GLY A 68 -4.10 -4.00 -5.30
N GLU A 69 -4.78 -3.60 -4.22
CA GLU A 69 -5.25 -4.51 -3.16
C GLU A 69 -6.35 -5.46 -3.62
N GLU A 70 -7.30 -4.95 -4.39
CA GLU A 70 -8.44 -5.74 -4.85
C GLU A 70 -8.00 -6.92 -5.74
N ALA A 71 -7.07 -6.66 -6.66
CA ALA A 71 -6.52 -7.69 -7.53
C ALA A 71 -5.79 -8.79 -6.75
N VAL A 72 -5.05 -8.43 -5.69
CA VAL A 72 -4.40 -9.40 -4.80
C VAL A 72 -5.41 -10.23 -4.04
N GLN A 73 -6.47 -9.62 -3.51
CA GLN A 73 -7.53 -10.33 -2.80
C GLN A 73 -8.19 -11.37 -3.70
N GLN A 74 -8.59 -10.96 -4.90
CA GLN A 74 -9.20 -11.85 -5.89
C GLN A 74 -8.25 -12.98 -6.30
N TYR A 75 -6.98 -12.65 -6.54
CA TYR A 75 -5.97 -13.64 -6.91
C TYR A 75 -5.76 -14.67 -5.81
N LEU A 76 -5.52 -14.24 -4.56
CA LEU A 76 -5.30 -15.15 -3.44
C LEU A 76 -6.52 -16.01 -3.15
N THR A 77 -7.72 -15.43 -3.14
CA THR A 77 -8.97 -16.19 -2.93
C THR A 77 -9.13 -17.26 -4.00
N ARG A 78 -8.92 -16.91 -5.26
CA ARG A 78 -9.03 -17.86 -6.39
C ARG A 78 -8.00 -18.99 -6.28
N GLU A 79 -6.73 -18.67 -6.02
CA GLU A 79 -5.67 -19.69 -5.95
C GLU A 79 -5.87 -20.64 -4.76
N ILE A 80 -6.27 -20.11 -3.59
CA ILE A 80 -6.57 -20.94 -2.42
C ILE A 80 -7.79 -21.83 -2.69
N GLN A 81 -8.86 -21.29 -3.28
CA GLN A 81 -10.03 -22.08 -3.67
C GLN A 81 -9.70 -23.17 -4.66
N ASN A 82 -8.84 -22.91 -5.64
CA ASN A 82 -8.41 -23.92 -6.59
C ASN A 82 -7.72 -25.13 -5.91
N VAL A 83 -6.91 -24.87 -4.87
CA VAL A 83 -6.29 -25.94 -4.08
C VAL A 83 -7.34 -26.74 -3.31
N TYR A 84 -8.30 -26.10 -2.64
CA TYR A 84 -9.36 -26.80 -1.91
C TYR A 84 -10.25 -27.60 -2.85
N ARG A 85 -10.67 -27.02 -3.97
CA ARG A 85 -11.50 -27.71 -4.98
C ARG A 85 -10.77 -28.91 -5.59
N SER A 86 -9.46 -28.83 -5.80
CA SER A 86 -8.67 -29.99 -6.30
C SER A 86 -8.69 -31.15 -5.32
N GLN A 87 -8.86 -30.90 -4.04
CA GLN A 87 -9.00 -31.87 -2.96
C GLN A 87 -10.47 -32.24 -2.66
N ARG A 88 -11.42 -31.75 -3.46
CA ARG A 88 -12.88 -31.97 -3.30
C ARG A 88 -13.43 -31.42 -1.98
N VAL A 89 -12.82 -30.35 -1.47
CA VAL A 89 -13.28 -29.62 -0.29
C VAL A 89 -13.96 -28.34 -0.77
N ASP A 90 -15.20 -28.13 -0.35
CA ASP A 90 -15.97 -26.93 -0.66
C ASP A 90 -15.94 -25.97 0.55
N ILE A 91 -15.37 -24.81 0.34
CA ILE A 91 -15.25 -23.74 1.35
C ILE A 91 -15.83 -22.45 0.75
N ASN A 92 -16.61 -21.74 1.54
CA ASN A 92 -17.14 -20.44 1.11
C ASN A 92 -16.02 -19.39 1.06
N ASP A 93 -15.97 -18.62 -0.01
CA ASP A 93 -14.94 -17.59 -0.28
C ASP A 93 -14.77 -16.58 0.88
N LYS A 94 -15.86 -16.25 1.58
CA LYS A 94 -15.82 -15.30 2.70
C LYS A 94 -14.83 -15.67 3.81
N HIS A 95 -14.59 -16.96 4.05
CA HIS A 95 -13.63 -17.41 5.07
C HIS A 95 -12.19 -17.10 4.66
N ILE A 96 -11.89 -17.20 3.37
CA ILE A 96 -10.58 -16.87 2.81
C ILE A 96 -10.43 -15.36 2.74
N GLU A 97 -11.44 -14.64 2.28
CA GLU A 97 -11.45 -13.19 2.16
C GLU A 97 -11.20 -12.49 3.50
N ILE A 98 -11.79 -12.98 4.60
CA ILE A 98 -11.54 -12.44 5.94
C ILE A 98 -10.06 -12.56 6.31
N ILE A 99 -9.43 -13.71 6.04
CA ILE A 99 -8.00 -13.92 6.34
C ILE A 99 -7.15 -13.00 5.47
N VAL A 100 -7.42 -12.93 4.17
CA VAL A 100 -6.68 -12.08 3.22
C VAL A 100 -6.82 -10.60 3.59
N SER A 101 -8.00 -10.17 4.03
CA SER A 101 -8.21 -8.79 4.51
C SER A 101 -7.33 -8.44 5.72
N GLN A 102 -7.12 -9.39 6.64
CA GLN A 102 -6.21 -9.20 7.78
C GLN A 102 -4.74 -9.16 7.35
N MET A 103 -4.36 -9.88 6.29
CA MET A 103 -3.00 -9.84 5.71
C MET A 103 -2.69 -8.48 5.07
N LEU A 104 -3.71 -7.75 4.60
CA LEU A 104 -3.61 -6.42 3.97
C LEU A 104 -3.93 -5.25 4.93
N ARG A 105 -4.06 -5.54 6.22
CA ARG A 105 -4.45 -4.55 7.22
C ARG A 105 -3.37 -3.50 7.53
N LYS A 106 -2.11 -3.81 7.29
CA LYS A 106 -0.98 -2.96 7.62
C LYS A 106 -0.50 -2.13 6.43
N VAL A 107 -0.05 -0.92 6.74
CA VAL A 107 0.59 -0.02 5.78
C VAL A 107 1.97 0.39 6.28
N ARG A 108 2.89 0.58 5.36
CA ARG A 108 4.21 1.16 5.66
C ARG A 108 4.17 2.64 5.35
N VAL A 109 4.56 3.45 6.31
CA VAL A 109 4.65 4.90 6.15
C VAL A 109 5.85 5.23 5.23
N GLU A 110 5.60 5.88 4.10
CA GLU A 110 6.64 6.36 3.18
C GLU A 110 7.13 7.75 3.57
N SER A 111 6.18 8.68 3.73
CA SER A 111 6.46 10.03 4.20
C SER A 111 5.50 10.37 5.33
N PRO A 112 6.00 10.80 6.48
CA PRO A 112 5.17 11.14 7.63
C PRO A 112 4.40 12.46 7.43
N GLY A 113 4.82 13.29 6.47
CA GLY A 113 4.25 14.64 6.36
C GLY A 113 4.36 15.41 7.67
N ASP A 114 3.25 15.99 8.10
CA ASP A 114 3.11 16.71 9.36
C ASP A 114 2.43 15.86 10.46
N THR A 115 2.42 14.52 10.33
CA THR A 115 1.92 13.60 11.35
C THR A 115 3.02 13.17 12.32
N ASP A 116 2.62 12.63 13.49
CA ASP A 116 3.55 12.06 14.48
C ASP A 116 4.04 10.65 14.10
N LEU A 117 3.76 10.19 12.88
CA LEU A 117 4.14 8.87 12.40
C LEU A 117 5.64 8.83 12.06
N LEU A 118 6.29 7.71 12.37
CA LEU A 118 7.69 7.50 12.02
C LEU A 118 7.83 7.01 10.57
N PRO A 119 8.75 7.58 9.77
CA PRO A 119 9.01 7.10 8.40
C PRO A 119 9.49 5.65 8.42
N GLY A 120 8.99 4.83 7.49
CA GLY A 120 9.32 3.41 7.39
C GLY A 120 8.62 2.50 8.42
N SER A 121 7.89 3.05 9.39
CA SER A 121 7.13 2.25 10.34
C SER A 121 5.95 1.53 9.69
N VAL A 122 5.59 0.37 10.26
CA VAL A 122 4.43 -0.41 9.83
C VAL A 122 3.32 -0.18 10.84
N VAL A 123 2.26 0.48 10.40
CA VAL A 123 1.12 0.86 11.23
C VAL A 123 -0.17 0.23 10.71
N ASP A 124 -1.20 0.22 11.54
CA ASP A 124 -2.53 -0.21 11.13
C ASP A 124 -3.12 0.82 10.15
N LYS A 125 -3.79 0.33 9.11
CA LYS A 125 -4.43 1.18 8.10
C LYS A 125 -5.49 2.11 8.69
N HIS A 126 -6.16 1.67 9.75
CA HIS A 126 -7.13 2.47 10.47
C HIS A 126 -6.43 3.62 11.23
N ASP A 127 -5.37 3.31 11.97
CA ASP A 127 -4.62 4.31 12.75
C ASP A 127 -3.98 5.35 11.83
N PHE A 128 -3.45 4.90 10.69
CA PHE A 128 -2.92 5.79 9.65
C PHE A 128 -3.98 6.75 9.11
N ARG A 129 -5.19 6.24 8.81
CA ARG A 129 -6.31 7.10 8.37
C ARG A 129 -6.70 8.09 9.45
N MET A 130 -6.83 7.63 10.70
CA MET A 130 -7.15 8.51 11.82
C MET A 130 -6.13 9.62 12.02
N ALA A 131 -4.83 9.33 11.87
CA ALA A 131 -3.78 10.36 11.94
C ALA A 131 -3.95 11.42 10.85
N ASN A 132 -4.19 11.01 9.61
CA ASN A 132 -4.45 11.95 8.50
C ASN A 132 -5.77 12.71 8.65
N ASP A 133 -6.80 12.09 9.22
CA ASP A 133 -8.10 12.74 9.46
C ASP A 133 -8.03 13.80 10.56
N LYS A 134 -7.20 13.57 11.60
CA LYS A 134 -6.88 14.61 12.58
C LYS A 134 -6.26 15.83 11.92
N LEU A 135 -5.29 15.63 11.00
CA LEU A 135 -4.67 16.74 10.28
C LEU A 135 -5.64 17.50 9.37
N ASN A 136 -6.69 16.86 8.83
CA ASN A 136 -7.70 17.54 8.03
C ASN A 136 -8.43 18.65 8.81
N LYS A 137 -8.48 18.53 10.15
CA LYS A 137 -9.10 19.51 11.06
C LYS A 137 -8.10 20.53 11.58
N CYS A 138 -6.82 20.44 11.20
CA CYS A 138 -5.76 21.31 11.64
C CYS A 138 -5.27 22.23 10.51
N VAL A 139 -4.53 23.23 10.91
CA VAL A 139 -3.84 24.19 10.03
C VAL A 139 -2.40 24.30 10.52
N ARG A 140 -1.44 24.34 9.61
CA ARG A 140 -0.04 24.65 9.92
C ARG A 140 0.16 26.15 9.82
N ILE A 141 0.61 26.77 10.89
CA ILE A 141 0.85 28.20 10.95
C ILE A 141 2.05 28.56 10.08
N THR A 142 1.86 29.48 9.14
CA THR A 142 2.93 30.02 8.28
C THR A 142 3.35 31.41 8.71
N GLU A 143 2.41 32.26 9.11
CA GLU A 143 2.64 33.60 9.61
C GLU A 143 1.92 33.70 10.95
N LYS A 144 2.65 34.09 11.99
CA LYS A 144 2.05 34.15 13.33
C LYS A 144 1.24 35.42 13.59
N GLY A 145 1.50 36.52 12.84
CA GLY A 145 0.96 37.83 13.16
C GLY A 145 1.25 38.22 14.62
N ASP A 146 0.25 38.79 15.28
CA ASP A 146 0.29 39.11 16.72
C ASP A 146 -0.22 37.98 17.63
N SER A 147 -0.33 36.76 17.10
CA SER A 147 -0.79 35.59 17.85
C SER A 147 0.32 34.97 18.71
N GLU A 148 -0.07 34.22 19.72
CA GLU A 148 0.84 33.39 20.54
C GLU A 148 1.30 32.12 19.84
N PHE A 149 0.80 31.81 18.61
CA PHE A 149 1.15 30.62 17.89
C PHE A 149 2.58 30.66 17.36
N GLU A 150 3.26 29.52 17.40
CA GLU A 150 4.59 29.37 16.81
C GLU A 150 4.49 29.07 15.30
N VAL A 151 5.37 29.66 14.49
CA VAL A 151 5.47 29.39 13.07
C VAL A 151 5.89 27.93 12.86
N GLY A 152 5.10 27.19 12.05
CA GLY A 152 5.30 25.77 11.80
C GLY A 152 4.50 24.84 12.72
N SER A 153 3.87 25.35 13.77
CA SER A 153 3.00 24.56 14.64
C SER A 153 1.71 24.12 13.94
N ILE A 154 1.16 23.00 14.38
CA ILE A 154 -0.10 22.45 13.86
C ILE A 154 -1.18 22.73 14.89
N VAL A 155 -2.15 23.54 14.52
CA VAL A 155 -3.21 23.99 15.40
C VAL A 155 -4.58 23.59 14.81
N PRO A 156 -5.55 23.14 15.64
CA PRO A 156 -6.92 22.95 15.19
C PRO A 156 -7.50 24.24 14.61
N LYS A 157 -8.31 24.10 13.54
CA LYS A 157 -8.93 25.27 12.88
C LYS A 157 -9.74 26.13 13.83
N ASP A 158 -10.51 25.45 14.70
CA ASP A 158 -11.39 26.13 15.68
C ASP A 158 -10.56 27.02 16.64
N VAL A 159 -9.36 26.56 17.05
CA VAL A 159 -8.46 27.31 17.94
C VAL A 159 -7.83 28.50 17.21
N LEU A 160 -7.46 28.30 15.93
CA LEU A 160 -6.93 29.39 15.10
C LEU A 160 -7.99 30.48 14.85
N GLU A 161 -9.23 30.08 14.55
CA GLU A 161 -10.37 31.00 14.34
C GLU A 161 -10.69 31.80 15.60
N GLN A 162 -10.70 31.13 16.77
CA GLN A 162 -10.90 31.80 18.07
C GLN A 162 -9.76 32.78 18.40
N GLY A 163 -8.51 32.37 18.18
CA GLY A 163 -7.34 33.24 18.38
C GLY A 163 -7.38 34.45 17.46
N ASN A 164 -7.68 34.24 16.19
CA ASN A 164 -7.79 35.33 15.22
C ASN A 164 -8.93 36.29 15.53
N ALA A 165 -10.08 35.81 16.02
CA ALA A 165 -11.18 36.67 16.44
C ALA A 165 -10.80 37.58 17.63
N GLN A 166 -10.01 37.06 18.57
CA GLN A 166 -9.48 37.89 19.69
C GLN A 166 -8.50 38.98 19.22
N ILE A 167 -7.61 38.64 18.29
CA ILE A 167 -6.63 39.55 17.72
C ILE A 167 -7.30 40.63 16.89
N GLU A 168 -8.32 40.25 16.10
CA GLU A 168 -9.12 41.20 15.32
C GLU A 168 -9.84 42.20 16.20
N ALA A 169 -10.37 41.79 17.34
CA ALA A 169 -11.00 42.68 18.33
C ALA A 169 -10.01 43.69 18.94
N LEU A 170 -8.72 43.34 18.94
CA LEU A 170 -7.62 44.21 19.41
C LEU A 170 -6.97 45.02 18.28
N GLY A 171 -7.40 44.84 17.01
CA GLY A 171 -6.86 45.55 15.85
C GLY A 171 -5.46 45.08 15.41
N GLY A 172 -5.05 43.87 15.80
CA GLY A 172 -3.75 43.27 15.47
C GLY A 172 -3.73 42.51 14.14
N GLU A 173 -2.54 42.05 13.73
CA GLU A 173 -2.35 41.21 12.54
C GLU A 173 -2.77 39.77 12.80
N LEU A 174 -3.60 39.20 11.88
CA LEU A 174 -4.12 37.85 12.00
C LEU A 174 -3.06 36.79 11.66
N ALA A 175 -3.11 35.67 12.37
CA ALA A 175 -2.29 34.55 12.04
C ALA A 175 -2.81 33.85 10.77
N LYS A 176 -1.88 33.49 9.85
CA LYS A 176 -2.18 32.76 8.63
C LYS A 176 -1.60 31.37 8.66
N GLY A 177 -2.34 30.42 8.09
CA GLY A 177 -1.90 29.04 8.01
C GLY A 177 -2.26 28.39 6.69
N THR A 178 -1.53 27.32 6.38
CA THR A 178 -1.75 26.49 5.20
C THR A 178 -2.24 25.10 5.61
N LYS A 179 -2.77 24.35 4.66
CA LYS A 179 -3.16 22.95 4.91
C LYS A 179 -1.91 22.14 5.27
N PRO A 180 -1.92 21.36 6.37
CA PRO A 180 -0.80 20.51 6.72
C PRO A 180 -0.61 19.41 5.69
N LYS A 181 0.64 18.95 5.53
CA LYS A 181 0.99 17.88 4.61
C LYS A 181 0.62 16.53 5.21
N LYS A 182 -0.24 15.77 4.51
CA LYS A 182 -0.63 14.42 4.93
C LYS A 182 0.51 13.44 4.81
N ALA A 183 0.47 12.41 5.67
CA ALA A 183 1.35 11.25 5.51
C ALA A 183 0.95 10.42 4.28
N THR A 184 1.96 9.85 3.61
CA THR A 184 1.78 8.87 2.52
C THR A 184 2.23 7.49 2.97
N SER A 185 1.58 6.46 2.45
CA SER A 185 1.88 5.07 2.81
C SER A 185 1.66 4.13 1.63
N ALA A 186 2.38 3.00 1.65
CA ALA A 186 2.13 1.87 0.76
C ALA A 186 1.53 0.72 1.56
N THR A 187 0.49 0.08 1.01
CA THR A 187 -0.11 -1.11 1.62
C THR A 187 0.90 -2.25 1.63
N GLN A 188 0.98 -2.96 2.74
CA GLN A 188 1.88 -4.08 2.92
C GLN A 188 1.09 -5.39 3.02
N LEU A 189 1.44 -6.36 2.17
CA LEU A 189 0.92 -7.72 2.29
C LEU A 189 1.80 -8.48 3.28
N LEU A 190 1.21 -8.91 4.39
CA LEU A 190 1.85 -9.74 5.40
C LEU A 190 1.45 -11.20 5.23
N GLY A 191 2.38 -12.13 5.45
CA GLY A 191 2.02 -13.54 5.60
C GLY A 191 1.15 -13.75 6.84
N ILE A 192 0.36 -14.84 6.86
CA ILE A 192 -0.61 -15.16 7.92
C ILE A 192 0.03 -15.10 9.30
N THR A 193 1.20 -15.70 9.50
CA THR A 193 1.93 -15.70 10.79
C THR A 193 2.23 -14.28 11.26
N LYS A 194 2.79 -13.43 10.39
CA LYS A 194 3.12 -12.04 10.74
C LYS A 194 1.85 -11.22 11.00
N ALA A 195 0.81 -11.41 10.21
CA ALA A 195 -0.47 -10.72 10.40
C ALA A 195 -1.09 -11.07 11.75
N SER A 196 -0.99 -12.33 12.18
CA SER A 196 -1.50 -12.80 13.46
C SER A 196 -0.69 -12.27 14.66
N VAL A 197 0.65 -12.35 14.58
CA VAL A 197 1.57 -11.97 15.67
C VAL A 197 1.65 -10.45 15.82
N GLN A 198 1.61 -9.69 14.73
CA GLN A 198 1.68 -8.22 14.74
C GLN A 198 0.30 -7.54 14.93
N SER A 199 -0.74 -8.32 15.22
CA SER A 199 -2.04 -7.76 15.58
C SER A 199 -2.00 -7.13 16.99
N GLN A 200 -2.90 -6.18 17.25
CA GLN A 200 -3.04 -5.58 18.58
C GLN A 200 -3.63 -6.55 19.62
N SER A 201 -4.18 -7.69 19.17
CA SER A 201 -4.75 -8.71 20.03
C SER A 201 -3.71 -9.77 20.37
N PHE A 202 -3.29 -9.82 21.64
CA PHE A 202 -2.39 -10.86 22.14
C PHE A 202 -2.98 -12.28 21.97
N ILE A 203 -4.31 -12.41 22.02
CA ILE A 203 -5.00 -13.69 21.81
C ILE A 203 -4.78 -14.21 20.38
N SER A 204 -4.78 -13.34 19.40
CA SER A 204 -4.51 -13.70 18.00
C SER A 204 -3.11 -14.26 17.83
N ALA A 205 -2.11 -13.64 18.44
CA ALA A 205 -0.72 -14.10 18.41
C ALA A 205 -0.58 -15.44 19.17
N ALA A 206 -1.14 -15.55 20.36
CA ALA A 206 -1.09 -16.74 21.20
C ALA A 206 -1.79 -17.96 20.57
N SER A 207 -2.89 -17.76 19.86
CA SER A 207 -3.64 -18.85 19.20
C SER A 207 -2.93 -19.41 17.98
N PHE A 208 -1.99 -18.67 17.38
CA PHE A 208 -1.37 -19.09 16.11
C PHE A 208 -0.10 -19.91 16.27
N GLN A 209 0.66 -19.94 17.28
CA GLN A 209 1.90 -20.72 17.57
C GLN A 209 2.90 -20.01 18.49
N GLU A 210 2.67 -18.74 18.81
CA GLU A 210 3.58 -17.91 19.60
C GLU A 210 3.19 -17.87 21.08
N THR A 211 2.47 -18.89 21.58
CA THR A 211 1.91 -18.93 22.94
C THR A 211 2.95 -18.64 24.02
N THR A 212 4.13 -19.23 23.92
CA THR A 212 5.20 -19.04 24.90
C THR A 212 5.82 -17.64 24.83
N LYS A 213 5.97 -17.05 23.62
CA LYS A 213 6.57 -15.72 23.45
C LYS A 213 5.62 -14.57 23.78
N VAL A 214 4.32 -14.81 23.72
CA VAL A 214 3.30 -13.77 23.93
C VAL A 214 2.83 -13.72 25.38
N LEU A 215 2.88 -14.87 26.09
CA LEU A 215 2.44 -15.00 27.48
C LEU A 215 3.57 -14.89 28.51
N THR A 216 4.82 -14.90 28.06
CA THR A 216 6.00 -14.60 28.89
C THR A 216 6.47 -13.18 28.69
#